data_885d1e9b76cafa2e1c8e9ad479563ecd
#
_entry.id   885d1e9b76cafa2e1c8e9ad479563ecd
#
_cell.length_a   1.000
_cell.length_b   1.000
_cell.length_c   1.000
_cell.angle_alpha   90.00
_cell.angle_beta   90.00
_cell.angle_gamma   90.00
#
_symmetry.space_group_name_H-M   'P 1'
#
loop_
_entity.id
_entity.type
_entity.pdbx_description
1 polymer ?
#
loop_
_entity_poly.entity_id
_entity_poly.type
_entity_poly.pdbx_seq_one_letter_code
_entity_poly.pdbx_strand_id
1 'polypeptide(L)'
;MSRWLKVLVVLMVVVAILAVSMALYVRQYDNLSVDVDTQESSHSFPSPDEVELRLVLVLSNAGTVELYVPPTTFDLRVDGVDAGPGRSDPVTVPAGGRAWTTAVVMVDRDVAPLAFVALVDPGRDRITLDGEAHVDVGPFTLDFPFQESFYMEV
;
A
#
# COMPACT_ATOMS: atom_id res chain seq x y z
N MET A 1 -33.99 -36.80 17.24
CA MET A 1 -33.41 -35.42 17.25
C MET A 1 -34.52 -34.46 16.86
N SER A 2 -34.84 -33.53 17.74
CA SER A 2 -35.88 -32.52 17.50
C SER A 2 -35.48 -31.59 16.33
N ARG A 3 -36.48 -31.06 15.63
CA ARG A 3 -36.23 -30.08 14.55
C ARG A 3 -35.37 -28.92 15.00
N TRP A 4 -35.57 -28.45 16.23
CA TRP A 4 -34.82 -27.36 16.85
C TRP A 4 -33.35 -27.70 17.05
N LEU A 5 -33.04 -28.96 17.43
CA LEU A 5 -31.65 -29.38 17.62
C LEU A 5 -30.88 -29.41 16.30
N LYS A 6 -31.54 -29.81 15.21
CA LYS A 6 -30.95 -29.79 13.85
C LYS A 6 -30.64 -28.36 13.41
N VAL A 7 -31.57 -27.42 13.66
CA VAL A 7 -31.37 -25.98 13.33
C VAL A 7 -30.22 -25.41 14.14
N LEU A 8 -30.12 -25.75 15.42
CA LEU A 8 -29.07 -25.27 16.30
C LEU A 8 -27.69 -25.80 15.88
N VAL A 9 -27.59 -27.06 15.48
CA VAL A 9 -26.35 -27.66 14.97
C VAL A 9 -25.91 -26.99 13.66
N VAL A 10 -26.84 -26.77 12.72
CA VAL A 10 -26.54 -26.10 11.46
C VAL A 10 -26.06 -24.65 11.72
N LEU A 11 -26.73 -23.95 12.63
CA LEU A 11 -26.33 -22.58 12.99
C LEU A 11 -24.92 -22.55 13.60
N MET A 12 -24.60 -23.48 14.52
CA MET A 12 -23.26 -23.58 15.09
C MET A 12 -22.17 -23.87 14.07
N VAL A 13 -22.46 -24.74 13.09
CA VAL A 13 -21.52 -25.05 12.00
C VAL A 13 -21.28 -23.81 11.13
N VAL A 14 -22.35 -23.10 10.78
CA VAL A 14 -22.24 -21.85 10.00
C VAL A 14 -21.43 -20.80 10.74
N VAL A 15 -21.68 -20.60 12.04
CA VAL A 15 -20.91 -19.65 12.87
C VAL A 15 -19.45 -20.07 12.99
N ALA A 16 -19.16 -21.37 13.13
CA ALA A 16 -17.78 -21.86 13.16
C ALA A 16 -17.05 -21.64 11.84
N ILE A 17 -17.71 -21.88 10.71
CA ILE A 17 -17.13 -21.60 9.38
C ILE A 17 -16.86 -20.12 9.19
N LEU A 18 -17.79 -19.25 9.60
CA LEU A 18 -17.60 -17.80 9.52
C LEU A 18 -16.44 -17.33 10.43
N ALA A 19 -16.33 -17.88 11.64
CA ALA A 19 -15.25 -17.53 12.57
C ALA A 19 -13.88 -17.96 12.05
N VAL A 20 -13.78 -19.17 11.47
CA VAL A 20 -12.53 -19.67 10.84
C VAL A 20 -12.18 -18.84 9.60
N SER A 21 -13.17 -18.53 8.77
CA SER A 21 -12.96 -17.67 7.59
C SER A 21 -12.48 -16.30 7.97
N MET A 22 -13.05 -15.71 9.02
CA MET A 22 -12.66 -14.39 9.53
C MET A 22 -11.25 -14.42 10.16
N ALA A 23 -10.89 -15.48 10.86
CA ALA A 23 -9.55 -15.65 11.43
C ALA A 23 -8.48 -15.82 10.34
N LEU A 24 -8.77 -16.56 9.27
CA LEU A 24 -7.90 -16.68 8.11
C LEU A 24 -7.76 -15.35 7.37
N TYR A 25 -8.84 -14.60 7.29
CA TYR A 25 -8.89 -13.28 6.67
C TYR A 25 -8.02 -12.27 7.42
N VAL A 26 -8.15 -12.18 8.75
CA VAL A 26 -7.31 -11.31 9.59
C VAL A 26 -5.83 -11.70 9.50
N ARG A 27 -5.53 -12.98 9.39
CA ARG A 27 -4.17 -13.49 9.23
C ARG A 27 -3.53 -13.08 7.90
N GLN A 28 -4.31 -12.99 6.82
CA GLN A 28 -3.83 -12.50 5.52
C GLN A 28 -3.51 -11.00 5.57
N TYR A 29 -4.26 -10.23 6.34
CA TYR A 29 -4.01 -8.81 6.54
C TYR A 29 -2.63 -8.53 7.16
N ASP A 30 -2.21 -9.33 8.16
CA ASP A 30 -0.91 -9.19 8.82
C ASP A 30 0.27 -9.70 7.96
N ASN A 31 0.00 -10.40 6.87
CA ASN A 31 1.01 -11.03 6.02
C ASN A 31 1.45 -10.16 4.83
N LEU A 32 0.73 -9.08 4.54
CA LEU A 32 1.11 -8.14 3.49
C LEU A 32 1.98 -7.04 4.08
N SER A 33 3.15 -6.82 3.48
CA SER A 33 4.03 -5.71 3.81
C SER A 33 4.43 -4.94 2.55
N VAL A 34 4.63 -3.64 2.71
CA VAL A 34 5.05 -2.72 1.65
C VAL A 34 6.33 -2.05 2.08
N ASP A 35 7.36 -2.13 1.25
CA ASP A 35 8.63 -1.44 1.42
C ASP A 35 8.93 -0.61 0.18
N VAL A 36 9.80 0.38 0.32
CA VAL A 36 10.29 1.18 -0.79
C VAL A 36 11.72 0.77 -1.13
N ASP A 37 11.95 0.40 -2.39
CA ASP A 37 13.29 0.17 -2.90
C ASP A 37 13.94 1.52 -3.25
N THR A 38 14.73 2.05 -2.33
CA THR A 38 15.37 3.35 -2.48
C THR A 38 16.49 3.36 -3.52
N GLN A 39 17.02 2.18 -3.88
CA GLN A 39 18.09 2.09 -4.89
C GLN A 39 17.52 2.17 -6.31
N GLU A 40 16.34 1.60 -6.52
CA GLU A 40 15.64 1.62 -7.81
C GLU A 40 14.70 2.82 -7.96
N SER A 41 14.39 3.52 -6.88
CA SER A 41 13.62 4.77 -6.90
C SER A 41 14.45 5.92 -7.44
N SER A 42 13.82 6.85 -8.14
CA SER A 42 14.49 7.96 -8.80
C SER A 42 13.66 9.25 -8.74
N HIS A 43 14.32 10.34 -9.03
CA HIS A 43 13.67 11.63 -9.23
C HIS A 43 14.13 12.26 -10.55
N SER A 44 13.30 13.11 -11.10
CA SER A 44 13.61 13.88 -12.31
C SER A 44 12.94 15.25 -12.27
N PHE A 45 13.43 16.15 -13.08
CA PHE A 45 12.89 17.51 -13.22
C PHE A 45 12.33 17.66 -14.64
N PRO A 46 11.06 17.31 -14.89
CA PRO A 46 10.46 17.46 -16.22
C PRO A 46 10.34 18.94 -16.62
N SER A 47 10.26 19.85 -15.64
CA SER A 47 10.31 21.29 -15.84
C SER A 47 11.02 21.98 -14.66
N PRO A 48 11.37 23.28 -14.74
CA PRO A 48 11.96 24.02 -13.64
C PRO A 48 11.07 24.14 -12.40
N ASP A 49 9.77 23.94 -12.56
CA ASP A 49 8.75 24.10 -11.52
C ASP A 49 8.15 22.77 -11.03
N GLU A 50 8.64 21.63 -11.53
CA GLU A 50 8.12 20.31 -11.21
C GLU A 50 9.23 19.31 -10.89
N VAL A 51 9.00 18.51 -9.87
CA VAL A 51 9.80 17.32 -9.53
C VAL A 51 8.92 16.08 -9.68
N GLU A 52 9.35 15.12 -10.49
CA GLU A 52 8.75 13.80 -10.56
C GLU A 52 9.52 12.84 -9.65
N LEU A 53 8.85 12.26 -8.69
CA LEU A 53 9.35 11.15 -7.89
C LEU A 53 8.80 9.85 -8.45
N ARG A 54 9.67 8.94 -8.83
CA ARG A 54 9.32 7.60 -9.26
C ARG A 54 9.79 6.61 -8.21
N LEU A 55 8.84 6.06 -7.48
CA LEU A 55 9.11 5.16 -6.37
C LEU A 55 8.87 3.72 -6.80
N VAL A 56 9.80 2.84 -6.46
CA VAL A 56 9.65 1.40 -6.64
C VAL A 56 9.22 0.81 -5.31
N LEU A 57 8.01 0.24 -5.29
CA LEU A 57 7.43 -0.40 -4.12
C LEU A 57 7.62 -1.91 -4.22
N VAL A 58 8.05 -2.52 -3.12
CA VAL A 58 8.18 -3.97 -2.97
C VAL A 58 7.10 -4.45 -2.04
N LEU A 59 6.20 -5.27 -2.55
CA LEU A 59 5.14 -5.88 -1.77
C LEU A 59 5.50 -7.33 -1.47
N SER A 60 5.44 -7.71 -0.21
CA SER A 60 5.70 -9.08 0.25
C SER A 60 4.43 -9.68 0.82
N ASN A 61 4.11 -10.89 0.39
CA ASN A 61 2.95 -11.64 0.85
C ASN A 61 3.42 -12.94 1.51
N ALA A 62 3.40 -12.98 2.83
CA ALA A 62 3.75 -14.17 3.60
C ALA A 62 2.59 -15.17 3.73
N GLY A 63 1.42 -14.85 3.20
CA GLY A 63 0.24 -15.69 3.22
C GLY A 63 0.24 -16.79 2.16
N THR A 64 -0.81 -17.58 2.16
CA THR A 64 -1.01 -18.75 1.28
C THR A 64 -1.93 -18.45 0.09
N VAL A 65 -2.43 -17.23 -0.01
CA VAL A 65 -3.35 -16.79 -1.07
C VAL A 65 -2.72 -15.63 -1.82
N GLU A 66 -2.83 -15.67 -3.15
CA GLU A 66 -2.44 -14.57 -4.03
C GLU A 66 -3.28 -13.32 -3.74
N LEU A 67 -2.64 -12.15 -3.76
CA LEU A 67 -3.27 -10.87 -3.52
C LEU A 67 -3.20 -10.00 -4.78
N TYR A 68 -4.32 -9.40 -5.14
CA TYR A 68 -4.36 -8.37 -6.17
C TYR A 68 -4.50 -6.99 -5.52
N VAL A 69 -3.56 -6.11 -5.82
CA VAL A 69 -3.57 -4.72 -5.36
C VAL A 69 -3.89 -3.83 -6.56
N PRO A 70 -5.08 -3.23 -6.61
CA PRO A 70 -5.45 -2.32 -7.69
C PRO A 70 -4.63 -1.03 -7.63
N PRO A 71 -4.72 -0.14 -8.65
CA PRO A 71 -4.10 1.17 -8.58
C PRO A 71 -4.50 1.90 -7.31
N THR A 72 -3.51 2.35 -6.54
CA THR A 72 -3.73 2.91 -5.21
C THR A 72 -3.24 4.34 -5.17
N THR A 73 -4.06 5.25 -4.63
CA THR A 73 -3.72 6.64 -4.38
C THR A 73 -3.26 6.80 -2.94
N PHE A 74 -2.21 7.57 -2.73
CA PHE A 74 -1.65 7.87 -1.41
C PHE A 74 -1.21 9.33 -1.35
N ASP A 75 -1.02 9.84 -0.14
CA ASP A 75 -0.44 11.15 0.11
C ASP A 75 1.05 11.04 0.40
N LEU A 76 1.83 11.94 -0.19
CA LEU A 76 3.26 12.03 0.02
C LEU A 76 3.59 13.25 0.85
N ARG A 77 4.49 13.07 1.82
CA ARG A 77 5.09 14.16 2.60
C ARG A 77 6.60 14.14 2.46
N VAL A 78 7.17 15.33 2.38
CA VAL A 78 8.62 15.53 2.37
C VAL A 78 8.98 16.32 3.62
N ASP A 79 9.80 15.75 4.50
CA ASP A 79 10.18 16.32 5.79
C ASP A 79 8.97 16.80 6.63
N GLY A 80 7.87 16.05 6.56
CA GLY A 80 6.63 16.35 7.26
C GLY A 80 5.72 17.36 6.56
N VAL A 81 6.11 17.91 5.41
CA VAL A 81 5.32 18.83 4.61
C VAL A 81 4.58 18.08 3.50
N ASP A 82 3.29 18.38 3.35
CA ASP A 82 2.47 17.78 2.30
C ASP A 82 2.99 18.14 0.90
N ALA A 83 3.23 17.11 0.09
CA ALA A 83 3.74 17.25 -1.27
C ALA A 83 2.68 16.91 -2.35
N GLY A 84 1.56 16.38 -1.95
CA GLY A 84 0.45 16.02 -2.84
C GLY A 84 0.24 14.52 -3.01
N PRO A 85 -0.73 14.14 -3.85
CA PRO A 85 -1.09 12.75 -4.07
C PRO A 85 -0.12 12.05 -5.02
N GLY A 86 0.08 10.76 -4.78
CA GLY A 86 0.73 9.83 -5.68
C GLY A 86 -0.20 8.69 -6.07
N ARG A 87 0.17 7.96 -7.10
CA ARG A 87 -0.58 6.79 -7.57
C ARG A 87 0.37 5.67 -7.96
N SER A 88 0.07 4.47 -7.48
CA SER A 88 0.77 3.25 -7.86
C SER A 88 0.06 2.51 -8.98
N ASP A 89 0.83 1.76 -9.75
CA ASP A 89 0.31 0.80 -10.73
C ASP A 89 -0.28 -0.43 -10.03
N PRO A 90 -1.22 -1.14 -10.68
CA PRO A 90 -1.75 -2.38 -10.12
C PRO A 90 -0.68 -3.47 -10.09
N VAL A 91 -0.78 -4.36 -9.10
CA VAL A 91 0.16 -5.47 -8.95
C VAL A 91 -0.52 -6.69 -8.35
N THR A 92 -0.09 -7.87 -8.81
CA THR A 92 -0.46 -9.16 -8.21
C THR A 92 0.72 -9.69 -7.41
N VAL A 93 0.50 -9.97 -6.14
CA VAL A 93 1.53 -10.48 -5.23
C VAL A 93 1.27 -11.97 -5.00
N PRO A 94 2.16 -12.87 -5.45
CA PRO A 94 1.97 -14.31 -5.31
C PRO A 94 2.01 -14.73 -3.84
N ALA A 95 1.36 -15.83 -3.53
CA ALA A 95 1.42 -16.45 -2.21
C ALA A 95 2.85 -16.80 -1.83
N GLY A 96 3.29 -16.39 -0.65
CA GLY A 96 4.66 -16.61 -0.15
C GLY A 96 5.74 -15.90 -0.94
N GLY A 97 5.40 -14.92 -1.78
CA GLY A 97 6.31 -14.25 -2.69
C GLY A 97 6.30 -12.74 -2.58
N ARG A 98 6.99 -12.12 -3.53
CA ARG A 98 7.13 -10.67 -3.66
C ARG A 98 6.74 -10.22 -5.05
N ALA A 99 6.32 -8.97 -5.15
CA ALA A 99 6.10 -8.28 -6.42
C ALA A 99 6.53 -6.82 -6.30
N TRP A 100 6.87 -6.23 -7.43
CA TRP A 100 7.30 -4.84 -7.54
C TRP A 100 6.27 -4.04 -8.31
N THR A 101 6.01 -2.84 -7.86
CA THR A 101 5.19 -1.89 -8.60
C THR A 101 5.81 -0.50 -8.55
N THR A 102 5.43 0.34 -9.48
CA THR A 102 5.93 1.72 -9.55
C THR A 102 4.83 2.68 -9.12
N ALA A 103 5.22 3.67 -8.32
CA ALA A 103 4.39 4.79 -7.95
C ALA A 103 5.02 6.10 -8.43
N VAL A 104 4.19 7.00 -8.95
CA VAL A 104 4.64 8.30 -9.45
C VAL A 104 3.96 9.41 -8.66
N VAL A 105 4.76 10.39 -8.24
CA VAL A 105 4.31 11.60 -7.57
C VAL A 105 4.89 12.81 -8.29
N MET A 106 4.01 13.73 -8.72
CA MET A 106 4.43 15.02 -9.26
C MET A 106 4.32 16.08 -8.17
N VAL A 107 5.44 16.71 -7.85
CA VAL A 107 5.49 17.82 -6.89
C VAL A 107 5.65 19.11 -7.67
N ASP A 108 4.60 19.91 -7.68
CA ASP A 108 4.54 21.19 -8.37
C ASP A 108 4.87 22.32 -7.38
N ARG A 109 5.76 23.22 -7.81
CA ARG A 109 6.19 24.37 -7.03
C ARG A 109 5.05 25.30 -6.62
N ASP A 110 4.05 25.49 -7.48
CA ASP A 110 2.93 26.39 -7.21
C ASP A 110 1.89 25.75 -6.26
N VAL A 111 1.83 24.42 -6.24
CA VAL A 111 0.88 23.67 -5.40
C VAL A 111 1.50 23.33 -4.04
N ALA A 112 2.75 22.90 -4.01
CA ALA A 112 3.45 22.48 -2.80
C ALA A 112 4.85 23.13 -2.70
N PRO A 113 4.94 24.46 -2.52
CA PRO A 113 6.21 25.20 -2.61
C PRO A 113 7.25 24.75 -1.57
N LEU A 114 6.84 24.43 -0.36
CA LEU A 114 7.78 23.99 0.69
C LEU A 114 8.35 22.60 0.42
N ALA A 115 7.52 21.68 -0.04
CA ALA A 115 7.95 20.35 -0.42
C ALA A 115 8.86 20.40 -1.66
N PHE A 116 8.54 21.25 -2.63
CA PHE A 116 9.35 21.46 -3.81
C PHE A 116 10.75 21.99 -3.43
N VAL A 117 10.83 23.02 -2.58
CA VAL A 117 12.11 23.58 -2.12
C VAL A 117 12.94 22.52 -1.38
N ALA A 118 12.31 21.71 -0.51
CA ALA A 118 13.01 20.64 0.19
C ALA A 118 13.62 19.62 -0.80
N LEU A 119 12.89 19.23 -1.85
CA LEU A 119 13.36 18.29 -2.85
C LEU A 119 14.43 18.84 -3.80
N VAL A 120 14.46 20.15 -4.01
CA VAL A 120 15.46 20.80 -4.88
C VAL A 120 16.78 21.06 -4.14
N ASP A 121 16.72 21.29 -2.85
CA ASP A 121 17.93 21.43 -2.03
C ASP A 121 18.68 20.10 -1.97
N PRO A 122 19.97 20.07 -2.32
CA PRO A 122 20.76 18.85 -2.24
C PRO A 122 20.86 18.37 -0.80
N GLY A 123 20.41 17.17 -0.55
CA GLY A 123 20.41 16.58 0.79
C GLY A 123 19.66 15.27 0.85
N ARG A 124 19.44 14.84 2.08
CA ARG A 124 18.73 13.61 2.40
C ARG A 124 17.38 13.94 3.01
N ASP A 125 16.33 13.81 2.21
CA ASP A 125 14.97 14.09 2.63
C ASP A 125 14.28 12.86 3.19
N ARG A 126 13.48 13.07 4.22
CA ARG A 126 12.57 12.04 4.74
C ARG A 126 11.26 12.06 3.96
N ILE A 127 11.02 11.00 3.23
CA ILE A 127 9.79 10.82 2.46
C ILE A 127 8.84 9.92 3.27
N THR A 128 7.60 10.32 3.38
CA THR A 128 6.54 9.54 4.03
C THR A 128 5.38 9.34 3.06
N LEU A 129 5.01 8.08 2.86
CA LEU A 129 3.82 7.67 2.12
C LEU A 129 2.73 7.32 3.12
N ASP A 130 1.53 7.84 2.93
CA ASP A 130 0.37 7.57 3.77
C ASP A 130 -0.85 7.31 2.87
N GLY A 131 -1.46 6.15 3.01
CA GLY A 131 -2.58 5.78 2.17
C GLY A 131 -3.30 4.53 2.63
N GLU A 132 -4.29 4.14 1.83
CA GLU A 132 -5.09 2.95 2.03
C GLU A 132 -5.23 2.21 0.71
N ALA A 133 -4.81 0.95 0.69
CA ALA A 133 -4.97 0.07 -0.46
C ALA A 133 -6.19 -0.83 -0.27
N HIS A 134 -6.98 -0.97 -1.32
CA HIS A 134 -8.09 -1.93 -1.38
C HIS A 134 -7.57 -3.22 -2.04
N VAL A 135 -7.23 -4.21 -1.22
CA VAL A 135 -6.58 -5.44 -1.67
C VAL A 135 -7.62 -6.53 -1.88
N ASP A 136 -7.64 -7.12 -3.07
CA ASP A 136 -8.52 -8.24 -3.38
C ASP A 136 -7.89 -9.57 -2.96
N VAL A 137 -8.62 -10.30 -2.13
CA VAL A 137 -8.27 -11.64 -1.63
C VAL A 137 -9.41 -12.59 -1.98
N GLY A 138 -9.33 -13.29 -3.11
CA GLY A 138 -10.42 -14.12 -3.62
C GLY A 138 -11.69 -13.27 -3.82
N PRO A 139 -12.85 -13.65 -3.23
CA PRO A 139 -14.09 -12.89 -3.36
C PRO A 139 -14.20 -11.67 -2.42
N PHE A 140 -13.18 -11.43 -1.57
CA PHE A 140 -13.19 -10.38 -0.56
C PHE A 140 -12.26 -9.24 -0.94
N THR A 141 -12.62 -8.01 -0.52
CA THR A 141 -11.75 -6.84 -0.60
C THR A 141 -11.40 -6.39 0.81
N LEU A 142 -10.10 -6.22 1.06
CA LEU A 142 -9.53 -5.74 2.32
C LEU A 142 -9.07 -4.30 2.19
N ASP A 143 -9.42 -3.46 3.16
CA ASP A 143 -8.83 -2.13 3.30
C ASP A 143 -7.53 -2.25 4.09
N PHE A 144 -6.42 -1.96 3.44
CA PHE A 144 -5.08 -2.03 4.02
C PHE A 144 -4.50 -0.63 4.16
N PRO A 145 -4.57 0.00 5.36
CA PRO A 145 -3.90 1.26 5.61
C PRO A 145 -2.39 1.02 5.70
N PHE A 146 -1.63 1.91 5.08
CA PHE A 146 -0.17 1.85 5.13
C PHE A 146 0.43 3.22 5.37
N GLN A 147 1.53 3.24 6.09
CA GLN A 147 2.37 4.41 6.28
C GLN A 147 3.83 3.94 6.24
N GLU A 148 4.58 4.41 5.24
CA GLU A 148 5.99 4.10 5.07
C GLU A 148 6.82 5.39 5.06
N SER A 149 7.94 5.35 5.76
CA SER A 149 8.90 6.44 5.78
C SER A 149 10.29 5.93 5.41
N PHE A 150 10.94 6.64 4.53
CA PHE A 150 12.30 6.33 4.08
C PHE A 150 13.07 7.61 3.80
N TYR A 151 14.38 7.49 3.65
CA TYR A 151 15.24 8.60 3.26
C TYR A 151 15.67 8.44 1.81
N MET A 152 15.60 9.52 1.06
CA MET A 152 16.01 9.60 -0.33
C MET A 152 17.00 10.75 -0.51
N GLU A 153 18.10 10.47 -1.21
CA GLU A 153 19.01 11.53 -1.65
C GLU A 153 18.50 12.10 -2.99
N VAL A 154 18.32 13.39 -3.00
CA VAL A 154 17.84 14.13 -4.18
C VAL A 154 18.94 15.04 -4.71
#